data_3650360cf96ccbc2caf7143e1832fb76
#
_entry.id   3650360cf96ccbc2caf7143e1832fb76
#
_cell.length_a   1.000
_cell.length_b   1.000
_cell.length_c   1.000
_cell.angle_alpha   90.00
_cell.angle_beta   90.00
_cell.angle_gamma   90.00
#
_symmetry.space_group_name_H-M   'P 1'
#
loop_
_entity.id
_entity.type
_entity.pdbx_description
1 polymer ?
#
loop_
_entity_poly.entity_id
_entity_poly.type
_entity_poly.pdbx_seq_one_letter_code
_entity_poly.pdbx_strand_id
1 'polypeptide(L)'
;MKKIVKALLMLTCVFSLTACGSDNTISEFQQSKIDAAEAKAPQIIALTAGLVQNNDIDELTTNYNNIELGDLYTSTYSQYAGDSSFSCEGKGIKSALTSFESGMEEIGNITVSDAIEATVDDDTIIVTVPVTGEKGEGSVELIFTNDIYLTLTSCTLNLNKSMGELMGKAALNTLIGMGTVFVVLILISLIISCFSFIPKIQEKFSKKAAPAPTAASAPAAPVAEEEELADDTELVAVIAAAI
;
A
#
# COMPACT_ATOMS: atom_id res chain seq x y z
N MET A 1 -26.86 39.12 20.74
CA MET A 1 -26.40 38.17 21.74
C MET A 1 -26.13 36.78 21.17
N LYS A 2 -27.08 36.11 20.47
CA LYS A 2 -26.87 34.72 19.92
C LYS A 2 -25.70 34.59 18.94
N LYS A 3 -25.35 35.61 18.14
CA LYS A 3 -24.24 35.58 17.17
C LYS A 3 -22.87 35.71 17.88
N ILE A 4 -22.79 36.51 18.95
CA ILE A 4 -21.58 36.70 19.75
C ILE A 4 -21.25 35.43 20.54
N VAL A 5 -22.27 34.74 21.10
CA VAL A 5 -22.09 33.47 21.82
C VAL A 5 -21.58 32.37 20.89
N LYS A 6 -22.10 32.28 19.63
CA LYS A 6 -21.60 31.34 18.65
C LYS A 6 -20.16 31.60 18.21
N ALA A 7 -19.79 32.89 18.06
CA ALA A 7 -18.42 33.24 17.71
C ALA A 7 -17.45 32.94 18.87
N LEU A 8 -17.89 33.19 20.11
CA LEU A 8 -17.10 32.88 21.31
C LEU A 8 -16.89 31.38 21.49
N LEU A 9 -17.93 30.58 21.20
CA LEU A 9 -17.89 29.12 21.29
C LEU A 9 -17.00 28.50 20.18
N MET A 10 -17.00 29.08 18.97
CA MET A 10 -16.04 28.70 17.93
C MET A 10 -14.61 29.07 18.29
N LEU A 11 -14.41 30.23 18.90
CA LEU A 11 -13.08 30.69 19.32
C LEU A 11 -12.52 29.80 20.44
N THR A 12 -13.34 29.36 21.39
CA THR A 12 -12.92 28.43 22.45
C THR A 12 -12.59 27.03 21.89
N CYS A 13 -13.33 26.54 20.88
CA CYS A 13 -12.98 25.27 20.21
C CYS A 13 -11.63 25.33 19.45
N VAL A 14 -11.32 26.48 18.82
CA VAL A 14 -10.04 26.66 18.13
C VAL A 14 -8.89 26.73 19.15
N PHE A 15 -9.07 27.43 20.28
CA PHE A 15 -8.05 27.47 21.33
C PHE A 15 -7.86 26.14 22.08
N SER A 16 -8.89 25.29 22.18
CA SER A 16 -8.73 23.97 22.80
C SER A 16 -8.00 22.97 21.92
N LEU A 17 -8.00 23.17 20.59
CA LEU A 17 -7.23 22.33 19.65
C LEU A 17 -5.74 22.71 19.61
N THR A 18 -5.37 23.93 19.99
CA THR A 18 -3.95 24.36 20.06
C THR A 18 -3.28 24.07 21.41
N ALA A 19 -4.04 23.64 22.44
CA ALA A 19 -3.52 23.34 23.77
C ALA A 19 -2.97 21.94 23.98
N CYS A 20 -3.02 21.07 22.95
CA CYS A 20 -2.31 19.77 22.91
C CYS A 20 -0.94 19.90 22.23
N GLY A 21 -0.18 20.90 22.55
CA GLY A 21 1.27 20.87 22.44
C GLY A 21 1.78 20.12 23.66
N SER A 22 2.01 18.82 23.57
CA SER A 22 2.83 18.15 24.56
C SER A 22 4.20 18.83 24.49
N ASP A 23 4.65 19.47 25.56
CA ASP A 23 6.06 19.76 25.79
C ASP A 23 6.77 18.40 25.84
N ASN A 24 7.13 17.88 24.67
CA ASN A 24 8.02 16.75 24.54
C ASN A 24 9.43 17.22 24.95
N THR A 25 9.65 17.45 26.24
CA THR A 25 11.00 17.48 26.79
C THR A 25 11.52 16.04 26.68
N ILE A 26 12.27 15.78 25.59
CA ILE A 26 12.97 14.51 25.39
C ILE A 26 13.86 14.30 26.62
N SER A 27 13.68 13.19 27.33
CA SER A 27 14.52 12.87 28.49
C SER A 27 15.94 12.60 28.02
N GLU A 28 16.96 12.80 28.87
CA GLU A 28 18.36 12.50 28.56
C GLU A 28 18.54 11.04 28.12
N PHE A 29 17.75 10.13 28.68
CA PHE A 29 17.75 8.72 28.29
C PHE A 29 17.18 8.51 26.89
N GLN A 30 16.11 9.19 26.53
CA GLN A 30 15.56 9.16 25.17
C GLN A 30 16.53 9.75 24.16
N GLN A 31 17.17 10.89 24.51
CA GLN A 31 18.17 11.50 23.63
C GLN A 31 19.35 10.54 23.38
N SER A 32 19.84 9.84 24.39
CA SER A 32 20.89 8.84 24.25
C SER A 32 20.50 7.69 23.30
N LYS A 33 19.22 7.30 23.26
CA LYS A 33 18.75 6.28 22.31
C LYS A 33 18.67 6.82 20.90
N ILE A 34 18.21 8.06 20.72
CA ILE A 34 18.18 8.75 19.44
C ILE A 34 19.60 8.81 18.88
N ASP A 35 20.55 9.30 19.65
CA ASP A 35 21.96 9.41 19.27
C ASP A 35 22.54 8.02 18.89
N ALA A 36 22.16 6.98 19.63
CA ALA A 36 22.58 5.63 19.32
C ALA A 36 21.95 5.08 18.03
N ALA A 37 20.68 5.39 17.75
CA ALA A 37 20.00 5.00 16.53
C ALA A 37 20.60 5.71 15.31
N GLU A 38 20.84 7.02 15.42
CA GLU A 38 21.50 7.82 14.37
C GLU A 38 22.92 7.31 14.07
N ALA A 39 23.69 6.98 15.08
CA ALA A 39 25.06 6.45 14.92
C ALA A 39 25.07 5.07 14.23
N LYS A 40 24.06 4.23 14.46
CA LYS A 40 23.95 2.89 13.86
C LYS A 40 23.40 2.95 12.42
N ALA A 41 22.58 3.93 12.08
CA ALA A 41 21.88 3.98 10.80
C ALA A 41 22.79 3.90 9.55
N PRO A 42 23.89 4.66 9.44
CA PRO A 42 24.79 4.55 8.28
C PRO A 42 25.43 3.16 8.14
N GLN A 43 25.75 2.53 9.26
CA GLN A 43 26.37 1.19 9.27
C GLN A 43 25.39 0.11 8.85
N ILE A 44 24.13 0.21 9.28
CA ILE A 44 23.05 -0.69 8.86
C ILE A 44 22.79 -0.54 7.36
N ILE A 45 22.73 0.69 6.85
CA ILE A 45 22.53 0.98 5.43
C ILE A 45 23.70 0.39 4.60
N ALA A 46 24.94 0.64 5.02
CA ALA A 46 26.12 0.13 4.33
C ALA A 46 26.17 -1.39 4.30
N LEU A 47 25.86 -2.05 5.44
CA LEU A 47 25.80 -3.49 5.52
C LEU A 47 24.69 -4.07 4.62
N THR A 48 23.49 -3.50 4.68
CA THR A 48 22.34 -3.96 3.87
C THR A 48 22.64 -3.81 2.38
N ALA A 49 23.16 -2.65 1.97
CA ALA A 49 23.57 -2.42 0.58
C ALA A 49 24.67 -3.40 0.14
N GLY A 50 25.66 -3.66 1.00
CA GLY A 50 26.70 -4.63 0.73
C GLY A 50 26.20 -6.07 0.60
N LEU A 51 25.22 -6.46 1.41
CA LEU A 51 24.59 -7.77 1.30
C LEU A 51 23.84 -7.92 -0.02
N VAL A 52 23.08 -6.90 -0.43
CA VAL A 52 22.35 -6.89 -1.70
C VAL A 52 23.28 -6.96 -2.91
N GLN A 53 24.44 -6.29 -2.86
CA GLN A 53 25.40 -6.32 -3.95
C GLN A 53 26.12 -7.67 -4.13
N ASN A 54 26.28 -8.44 -3.04
CA ASN A 54 27.13 -9.62 -3.03
C ASN A 54 26.37 -10.95 -2.90
N ASN A 55 25.04 -10.93 -2.76
CA ASN A 55 24.23 -12.12 -2.57
C ASN A 55 23.02 -12.10 -3.48
N ASP A 56 22.48 -13.29 -3.75
CA ASP A 56 21.15 -13.47 -4.33
C ASP A 56 20.09 -13.30 -3.22
N ILE A 57 19.31 -12.25 -3.29
CA ILE A 57 18.34 -11.90 -2.24
C ILE A 57 17.15 -12.86 -2.23
N ASP A 58 16.74 -13.36 -3.38
CA ASP A 58 15.70 -14.39 -3.46
C ASP A 58 16.14 -15.68 -2.78
N GLU A 59 17.41 -16.07 -2.96
CA GLU A 59 17.98 -17.24 -2.29
C GLU A 59 18.05 -17.03 -0.78
N LEU A 60 18.56 -15.89 -0.30
CA LEU A 60 18.64 -15.57 1.13
C LEU A 60 17.25 -15.54 1.79
N THR A 61 16.29 -14.88 1.17
CA THR A 61 14.94 -14.72 1.73
C THR A 61 14.08 -15.97 1.65
N THR A 62 14.46 -16.95 0.84
CA THR A 62 13.79 -18.26 0.71
C THR A 62 14.40 -19.31 1.61
N ASN A 63 15.73 -19.34 1.71
CA ASN A 63 16.46 -20.38 2.46
C ASN A 63 16.44 -20.15 3.98
N TYR A 64 16.30 -18.89 4.43
CA TYR A 64 16.27 -18.56 5.84
C TYR A 64 14.85 -18.12 6.29
N ASN A 65 14.37 -18.67 7.39
CA ASN A 65 13.18 -18.15 8.03
C ASN A 65 13.47 -16.80 8.72
N ASN A 66 12.43 -16.10 9.18
CA ASN A 66 12.60 -14.76 9.76
C ASN A 66 13.53 -14.75 10.99
N ILE A 67 13.50 -15.79 11.83
CA ILE A 67 14.35 -15.87 13.03
C ILE A 67 15.82 -16.05 12.61
N GLU A 68 16.08 -17.02 11.76
CA GLU A 68 17.42 -17.32 11.25
C GLU A 68 18.03 -16.12 10.50
N LEU A 69 17.22 -15.41 9.71
CA LEU A 69 17.68 -14.22 9.00
C LEU A 69 18.01 -13.07 9.95
N GLY A 70 17.21 -12.87 11.00
CA GLY A 70 17.49 -11.88 12.04
C GLY A 70 18.77 -12.19 12.80
N ASP A 71 18.98 -13.44 13.20
CA ASP A 71 20.18 -13.88 13.90
C ASP A 71 21.43 -13.78 13.01
N LEU A 72 21.32 -14.17 11.74
CA LEU A 72 22.39 -14.03 10.75
C LEU A 72 22.77 -12.56 10.56
N TYR A 73 21.80 -11.70 10.38
CA TYR A 73 22.04 -10.26 10.20
C TYR A 73 22.65 -9.64 11.45
N THR A 74 22.12 -9.94 12.64
CA THR A 74 22.64 -9.46 13.92
C THR A 74 24.11 -9.87 14.12
N SER A 75 24.43 -11.13 13.83
CA SER A 75 25.83 -11.62 13.96
C SER A 75 26.75 -10.96 12.93
N THR A 76 26.29 -10.78 11.70
CA THR A 76 27.05 -10.12 10.64
C THR A 76 27.28 -8.64 10.96
N TYR A 77 26.27 -7.94 11.48
CA TYR A 77 26.39 -6.55 11.93
C TYR A 77 27.39 -6.43 13.09
N SER A 78 27.31 -7.32 14.08
CA SER A 78 28.23 -7.32 15.22
C SER A 78 29.69 -7.50 14.79
N GLN A 79 29.94 -8.30 13.76
CA GLN A 79 31.28 -8.46 13.19
C GLN A 79 31.74 -7.25 12.39
N TYR A 80 30.82 -6.65 11.61
CA TYR A 80 31.08 -5.50 10.76
C TYR A 80 31.31 -4.22 11.57
N ALA A 81 30.40 -3.92 12.51
CA ALA A 81 30.40 -2.70 13.30
C ALA A 81 31.17 -2.80 14.63
N GLY A 82 31.49 -4.02 15.07
CA GLY A 82 32.08 -4.25 16.39
C GLY A 82 31.10 -4.03 17.56
N ASP A 83 29.81 -3.99 17.29
CA ASP A 83 28.75 -3.73 18.26
C ASP A 83 27.90 -4.98 18.49
N SER A 84 28.06 -5.59 19.67
CA SER A 84 27.30 -6.77 20.08
C SER A 84 25.95 -6.44 20.74
N SER A 85 25.63 -5.16 20.94
CA SER A 85 24.34 -4.71 21.52
C SER A 85 23.22 -4.54 20.49
N PHE A 86 23.53 -4.67 19.21
CA PHE A 86 22.56 -4.56 18.15
C PHE A 86 21.65 -5.80 18.08
N SER A 87 20.37 -5.57 17.88
CA SER A 87 19.39 -6.62 17.58
C SER A 87 18.41 -6.16 16.49
N CYS A 88 17.84 -7.10 15.75
CA CYS A 88 16.88 -6.80 14.70
C CYS A 88 15.81 -7.88 14.57
N GLU A 89 14.66 -7.51 14.04
CA GLU A 89 13.63 -8.44 13.64
C GLU A 89 13.87 -8.94 12.22
N GLY A 90 13.96 -10.25 12.03
CA GLY A 90 14.24 -10.82 10.72
C GLY A 90 13.16 -10.54 9.66
N LYS A 91 11.91 -10.30 10.06
CA LYS A 91 10.87 -9.84 9.15
C LYS A 91 11.22 -8.46 8.58
N GLY A 92 11.73 -7.55 9.42
CA GLY A 92 12.17 -6.23 9.00
C GLY A 92 13.39 -6.33 8.08
N ILE A 93 14.33 -7.22 8.37
CA ILE A 93 15.50 -7.46 7.52
C ILE A 93 15.11 -8.04 6.15
N LYS A 94 14.18 -8.99 6.11
CA LYS A 94 13.66 -9.51 4.84
C LYS A 94 13.07 -8.41 3.96
N SER A 95 12.27 -7.54 4.56
CA SER A 95 11.71 -6.36 3.87
C SER A 95 12.81 -5.38 3.44
N ALA A 96 13.82 -5.16 4.29
CA ALA A 96 14.97 -4.32 3.99
C ALA A 96 15.74 -4.80 2.75
N LEU A 97 16.12 -6.07 2.73
CA LEU A 97 16.85 -6.65 1.61
C LEU A 97 16.10 -6.50 0.29
N THR A 98 14.79 -6.83 0.28
CA THR A 98 13.95 -6.70 -0.91
C THR A 98 13.77 -5.24 -1.35
N SER A 99 13.60 -4.30 -0.42
CA SER A 99 13.46 -2.88 -0.77
C SER A 99 14.77 -2.27 -1.28
N PHE A 100 15.90 -2.69 -0.72
CA PHE A 100 17.22 -2.26 -1.20
C PHE A 100 17.55 -2.84 -2.56
N GLU A 101 17.25 -4.12 -2.81
CA GLU A 101 17.42 -4.74 -4.12
C GLU A 101 16.65 -3.95 -5.18
N SER A 102 15.33 -3.79 -5.01
CA SER A 102 14.50 -3.04 -5.96
C SER A 102 14.92 -1.59 -6.11
N GLY A 103 15.30 -0.93 -5.00
CA GLY A 103 15.73 0.45 -5.00
C GLY A 103 17.08 0.65 -5.70
N MET A 104 18.05 -0.20 -5.41
CA MET A 104 19.39 -0.13 -6.01
C MET A 104 19.41 -0.54 -7.48
N GLU A 105 18.49 -1.40 -7.93
CA GLU A 105 18.29 -1.64 -9.37
C GLU A 105 17.86 -0.37 -10.09
N GLU A 106 17.05 0.47 -9.46
CA GLU A 106 16.52 1.70 -10.08
C GLU A 106 17.54 2.85 -10.04
N ILE A 107 18.18 3.09 -8.88
CA ILE A 107 19.07 4.26 -8.69
C ILE A 107 20.58 3.95 -8.73
N GLY A 108 20.97 2.68 -8.76
CA GLY A 108 22.36 2.26 -8.69
C GLY A 108 22.89 2.19 -7.27
N ASN A 109 24.22 2.19 -7.13
CA ASN A 109 24.88 2.15 -5.82
C ASN A 109 24.57 3.41 -5.03
N ILE A 110 24.26 3.23 -3.74
CA ILE A 110 23.85 4.32 -2.86
C ILE A 110 25.02 4.84 -2.03
N THR A 111 25.03 6.16 -1.83
CA THR A 111 25.92 6.87 -0.90
C THR A 111 25.06 7.52 0.17
N VAL A 112 25.44 7.34 1.43
CA VAL A 112 24.73 7.89 2.58
C VAL A 112 25.08 9.36 2.77
N SER A 113 24.10 10.20 3.05
CA SER A 113 24.29 11.61 3.40
C SER A 113 24.48 11.76 4.92
N ASP A 114 25.21 12.82 5.32
CA ASP A 114 25.39 13.16 6.75
C ASP A 114 24.14 13.85 7.37
N ALA A 115 23.13 14.19 6.57
CA ALA A 115 21.90 14.83 7.04
C ALA A 115 20.93 13.78 7.58
N ILE A 116 21.21 13.26 8.77
CA ILE A 116 20.38 12.25 9.45
C ILE A 116 19.34 12.99 10.29
N GLU A 117 18.09 12.59 10.19
CA GLU A 117 16.98 13.11 10.99
C GLU A 117 16.35 11.96 11.78
N ALA A 118 16.18 12.17 13.10
CA ALA A 118 15.49 11.20 13.94
C ALA A 118 14.27 11.85 14.62
N THR A 119 13.17 11.10 14.66
CA THR A 119 11.93 11.47 15.32
C THR A 119 11.49 10.34 16.24
N VAL A 120 10.85 10.71 17.35
CA VAL A 120 10.25 9.75 18.29
C VAL A 120 8.74 9.78 18.09
N ASP A 121 8.17 8.63 17.86
CA ASP A 121 6.73 8.43 17.74
C ASP A 121 6.32 7.30 18.69
N ASP A 122 5.75 7.67 19.82
CA ASP A 122 5.35 6.78 20.92
C ASP A 122 6.46 5.75 21.29
N ASP A 123 6.26 4.51 20.89
CA ASP A 123 7.12 3.37 21.21
C ASP A 123 8.22 3.12 20.15
N THR A 124 8.39 4.04 19.20
CA THR A 124 9.35 3.88 18.11
C THR A 124 10.26 5.10 17.96
N ILE A 125 11.48 4.84 17.48
CA ILE A 125 12.42 5.86 17.01
C ILE A 125 12.56 5.65 15.51
N ILE A 126 12.19 6.68 14.74
CA ILE A 126 12.26 6.67 13.28
C ILE A 126 13.48 7.50 12.88
N VAL A 127 14.42 6.89 12.19
CA VAL A 127 15.62 7.55 11.66
C VAL A 127 15.51 7.59 10.14
N THR A 128 15.53 8.80 9.58
CA THR A 128 15.50 9.02 8.13
C THR A 128 16.87 9.51 7.67
N VAL A 129 17.44 8.79 6.74
CA VAL A 129 18.78 9.06 6.19
C VAL A 129 18.65 9.28 4.68
N PRO A 130 18.90 10.49 4.17
CA PRO A 130 18.95 10.73 2.74
C PRO A 130 20.09 9.95 2.09
N VAL A 131 19.82 9.38 0.92
CA VAL A 131 20.81 8.65 0.13
C VAL A 131 20.78 9.12 -1.31
N THR A 132 21.95 9.10 -1.94
CA THR A 132 22.12 9.46 -3.35
C THR A 132 22.66 8.25 -4.10
N GLY A 133 21.98 7.84 -5.14
CA GLY A 133 22.42 6.83 -6.09
C GLY A 133 22.98 7.47 -7.37
N GLU A 134 23.48 6.63 -8.27
CA GLU A 134 24.04 7.08 -9.57
C GLU A 134 22.99 7.71 -10.50
N LYS A 135 21.72 7.28 -10.38
CA LYS A 135 20.63 7.66 -11.28
C LYS A 135 19.49 8.38 -10.59
N GLY A 136 19.56 8.58 -9.26
CA GLY A 136 18.46 9.18 -8.51
C GLY A 136 18.78 9.34 -7.04
N GLU A 137 17.85 9.92 -6.33
CA GLU A 137 17.92 10.16 -4.88
C GLU A 137 16.84 9.37 -4.15
N GLY A 138 17.08 9.12 -2.88
CA GLY A 138 16.14 8.45 -2.02
C GLY A 138 16.36 8.78 -0.55
N SER A 139 15.64 8.10 0.30
CA SER A 139 15.86 8.11 1.74
C SER A 139 15.71 6.70 2.30
N VAL A 140 16.52 6.36 3.27
CA VAL A 140 16.34 5.14 4.03
C VAL A 140 15.67 5.48 5.34
N GLU A 141 14.56 4.81 5.61
CA GLU A 141 13.83 4.92 6.86
C GLU A 141 14.13 3.68 7.71
N LEU A 142 14.66 3.91 8.90
CA LEU A 142 14.93 2.88 9.89
C LEU A 142 14.02 3.10 11.08
N ILE A 143 13.33 2.05 11.51
CA ILE A 143 12.43 2.08 12.66
C ILE A 143 13.00 1.17 13.75
N PHE A 144 13.24 1.76 14.92
CA PHE A 144 13.69 1.06 16.10
C PHE A 144 12.62 1.06 17.18
N THR A 145 12.57 0.03 18.01
CA THR A 145 11.75 0.07 19.23
C THR A 145 12.32 1.08 20.21
N ASN A 146 11.44 1.82 20.88
CA ASN A 146 11.82 2.76 21.95
C ASN A 146 11.69 2.12 23.34
N ASP A 147 11.98 0.83 23.46
CA ASP A 147 12.02 0.08 24.72
C ASP A 147 13.45 0.05 25.33
N ILE A 148 13.69 -0.82 26.29
CA ILE A 148 15.01 -0.93 26.96
C ILE A 148 16.11 -1.32 25.96
N TYR A 149 15.77 -2.12 24.95
CA TYR A 149 16.67 -2.57 23.91
C TYR A 149 16.30 -1.88 22.59
N LEU A 150 17.27 -1.22 21.98
CA LEU A 150 17.08 -0.59 20.67
C LEU A 150 17.10 -1.67 19.57
N THR A 151 15.94 -2.21 19.25
CA THR A 151 15.79 -3.27 18.24
C THR A 151 15.32 -2.70 16.91
N LEU A 152 16.02 -3.00 15.82
CA LEU A 152 15.61 -2.62 14.47
C LEU A 152 14.42 -3.48 14.03
N THR A 153 13.27 -2.85 13.82
CA THR A 153 12.04 -3.53 13.39
C THR A 153 11.77 -3.36 11.90
N SER A 154 12.27 -2.28 11.29
CA SER A 154 12.12 -2.02 9.86
C SER A 154 13.29 -1.21 9.33
N CYS A 155 13.66 -1.47 8.08
CA CYS A 155 14.60 -0.67 7.32
C CYS A 155 14.14 -0.69 5.86
N THR A 156 13.86 0.48 5.28
CA THR A 156 13.27 0.56 3.94
C THR A 156 13.94 1.66 3.13
N LEU A 157 14.35 1.32 1.92
CA LEU A 157 14.84 2.29 0.94
C LEU A 157 13.66 2.86 0.14
N ASN A 158 13.38 4.13 0.34
CA ASN A 158 12.34 4.89 -0.34
C ASN A 158 12.95 5.78 -1.43
N LEU A 159 12.51 5.64 -2.66
CA LEU A 159 13.03 6.45 -3.78
C LEU A 159 12.26 7.75 -3.92
N ASN A 160 12.98 8.85 -4.10
CA ASN A 160 12.41 10.17 -4.39
C ASN A 160 12.00 10.23 -5.86
N LYS A 161 10.77 9.79 -6.15
CA LYS A 161 10.22 9.86 -7.51
C LYS A 161 9.66 11.24 -7.79
N SER A 162 9.98 11.80 -8.97
CA SER A 162 9.42 13.09 -9.35
C SER A 162 7.90 13.02 -9.45
N MET A 163 7.22 14.13 -9.12
CA MET A 163 5.76 14.24 -9.25
C MET A 163 5.27 13.86 -10.66
N GLY A 164 6.05 14.18 -11.70
CA GLY A 164 5.72 13.80 -13.08
C GLY A 164 5.74 12.29 -13.30
N GLU A 165 6.69 11.59 -12.72
CA GLU A 165 6.79 10.13 -12.80
C GLU A 165 5.65 9.43 -12.03
N LEU A 166 5.34 9.91 -10.82
CA LEU A 166 4.22 9.41 -10.02
C LEU A 166 2.89 9.62 -10.74
N MET A 167 2.67 10.81 -11.31
CA MET A 167 1.48 11.11 -12.10
C MET A 167 1.40 10.26 -13.38
N GLY A 168 2.54 10.01 -14.04
CA GLY A 168 2.61 9.13 -15.20
C GLY A 168 2.18 7.70 -14.86
N LYS A 169 2.72 7.13 -13.78
CA LYS A 169 2.33 5.78 -13.30
C LYS A 169 0.86 5.73 -12.87
N ALA A 170 0.36 6.75 -12.16
CA ALA A 170 -1.03 6.84 -11.77
C ALA A 170 -1.97 6.95 -12.99
N ALA A 171 -1.64 7.77 -13.98
CA ALA A 171 -2.40 7.91 -15.22
C ALA A 171 -2.44 6.60 -16.00
N LEU A 172 -1.33 5.89 -16.08
CA LEU A 172 -1.23 4.60 -16.78
C LEU A 172 -2.09 3.53 -16.08
N ASN A 173 -2.05 3.45 -14.75
CA ASN A 173 -2.88 2.54 -13.97
C ASN A 173 -4.38 2.87 -14.13
N THR A 174 -4.73 4.16 -14.13
CA THR A 174 -6.11 4.62 -14.37
C THR A 174 -6.57 4.27 -15.79
N LEU A 175 -5.70 4.46 -16.80
CA LEU A 175 -6.00 4.13 -18.19
C LEU A 175 -6.24 2.61 -18.35
N ILE A 176 -5.41 1.77 -17.75
CA ILE A 176 -5.57 0.32 -17.79
C ILE A 176 -6.88 -0.08 -17.08
N GLY A 177 -7.13 0.41 -15.87
CA GLY A 177 -8.34 0.08 -15.10
C GLY A 177 -9.62 0.54 -15.80
N MET A 178 -9.64 1.78 -16.30
CA MET A 178 -10.79 2.31 -17.03
C MET A 178 -10.94 1.67 -18.41
N GLY A 179 -9.82 1.39 -19.08
CA GLY A 179 -9.78 0.71 -20.38
C GLY A 179 -10.40 -0.68 -20.35
N THR A 180 -10.11 -1.47 -19.32
CA THR A 180 -10.69 -2.81 -19.18
C THR A 180 -12.21 -2.76 -19.05
N VAL A 181 -12.75 -1.80 -18.31
CA VAL A 181 -14.21 -1.61 -18.18
C VAL A 181 -14.83 -1.24 -19.54
N PHE A 182 -14.21 -0.33 -20.30
CA PHE A 182 -14.69 0.01 -21.64
C PHE A 182 -14.66 -1.18 -22.61
N VAL A 183 -13.60 -1.98 -22.58
CA VAL A 183 -13.51 -3.20 -23.42
C VAL A 183 -14.64 -4.17 -23.09
N VAL A 184 -14.95 -4.39 -21.81
CA VAL A 184 -16.05 -5.25 -21.38
C VAL A 184 -17.40 -4.70 -21.85
N LEU A 185 -17.64 -3.38 -21.70
CA LEU A 185 -18.88 -2.75 -22.15
C LEU A 185 -19.04 -2.86 -23.67
N ILE A 186 -17.98 -2.65 -24.46
CA ILE A 186 -17.99 -2.83 -25.91
C ILE A 186 -18.33 -4.28 -26.26
N LEU A 187 -17.70 -5.24 -25.56
CA LEU A 187 -17.93 -6.67 -25.78
C LEU A 187 -19.40 -7.05 -25.50
N ILE A 188 -19.97 -6.58 -24.38
CA ILE A 188 -21.38 -6.80 -24.04
C ILE A 188 -22.30 -6.15 -25.09
N SER A 189 -22.01 -4.92 -25.51
CA SER A 189 -22.77 -4.23 -26.57
C SER A 189 -22.73 -4.99 -27.89
N LEU A 190 -21.58 -5.58 -28.23
CA LEU A 190 -21.42 -6.38 -29.43
C LEU A 190 -22.23 -7.68 -29.36
N ILE A 191 -22.25 -8.34 -28.21
CA ILE A 191 -23.07 -9.55 -27.96
C ILE A 191 -24.55 -9.20 -28.11
N ILE A 192 -25.04 -8.11 -27.50
CA ILE A 192 -26.43 -7.65 -27.62
C ILE A 192 -26.77 -7.33 -29.08
N SER A 193 -25.86 -6.68 -29.82
CA SER A 193 -26.03 -6.42 -31.24
C SER A 193 -26.11 -7.71 -32.05
N CYS A 194 -25.35 -8.74 -31.72
CA CYS A 194 -25.44 -10.05 -32.38
C CYS A 194 -26.83 -10.69 -32.17
N PHE A 195 -27.40 -10.59 -30.97
CA PHE A 195 -28.74 -11.10 -30.70
C PHE A 195 -29.84 -10.35 -31.51
N SER A 196 -29.67 -9.05 -31.79
CA SER A 196 -30.57 -8.29 -32.64
C SER A 196 -30.53 -8.73 -34.11
N PHE A 197 -29.48 -9.43 -34.53
CA PHE A 197 -29.33 -9.96 -35.89
C PHE A 197 -30.07 -11.30 -36.11
N ILE A 198 -30.30 -12.06 -35.04
CA ILE A 198 -30.92 -13.38 -35.08
C ILE A 198 -32.32 -13.38 -35.70
N PRO A 199 -33.26 -12.47 -35.30
CA PRO A 199 -34.60 -12.44 -35.92
C PRO A 199 -34.56 -12.06 -37.39
N LYS A 200 -33.62 -11.20 -37.81
CA LYS A 200 -33.46 -10.84 -39.23
C LYS A 200 -32.95 -11.99 -40.09
N ILE A 201 -32.18 -12.88 -39.52
CA ILE A 201 -31.69 -14.10 -40.18
C ILE A 201 -32.84 -15.14 -40.25
N GLN A 202 -33.57 -15.31 -39.15
CA GLN A 202 -34.74 -16.22 -39.12
C GLN A 202 -35.82 -15.84 -40.12
N GLU A 203 -36.12 -14.55 -40.31
CA GLU A 203 -37.09 -14.09 -41.34
C GLU A 203 -36.63 -14.43 -42.77
N LYS A 204 -35.32 -14.40 -43.04
CA LYS A 204 -34.77 -14.80 -44.34
C LYS A 204 -34.83 -16.32 -44.59
N PHE A 205 -34.72 -17.12 -43.56
CA PHE A 205 -34.81 -18.59 -43.67
C PHE A 205 -36.25 -19.08 -43.55
N SER A 206 -37.17 -18.35 -42.92
CA SER A 206 -38.59 -18.70 -42.78
C SER A 206 -39.44 -18.46 -44.05
N LYS A 207 -38.92 -17.76 -45.06
CA LYS A 207 -39.65 -17.49 -46.32
C LYS A 207 -39.77 -18.69 -47.26
N LYS A 208 -39.47 -19.89 -46.81
CA LYS A 208 -39.58 -21.11 -47.63
C LYS A 208 -40.46 -22.20 -47.00
N ALA A 209 -41.45 -21.86 -46.21
CA ALA A 209 -42.54 -22.76 -45.82
C ALA A 209 -43.88 -22.06 -45.98
N ALA A 210 -44.71 -22.55 -46.92
CA ALA A 210 -46.03 -22.05 -47.27
C ALA A 210 -47.08 -22.29 -46.16
N PRO A 211 -48.24 -21.63 -46.21
CA PRO A 211 -49.11 -21.44 -45.06
C PRO A 211 -50.15 -22.51 -44.88
N ALA A 212 -50.60 -22.76 -43.68
CA ALA A 212 -51.90 -23.40 -43.39
C ALA A 212 -52.51 -22.76 -42.13
N PRO A 213 -53.86 -22.78 -41.99
CA PRO A 213 -54.60 -21.61 -41.59
C PRO A 213 -55.15 -21.62 -40.16
N THR A 214 -55.37 -20.40 -39.68
CA THR A 214 -56.43 -19.90 -38.79
C THR A 214 -57.04 -20.80 -37.71
N ALA A 215 -56.86 -20.37 -36.46
CA ALA A 215 -57.97 -20.36 -35.47
C ALA A 215 -57.83 -19.16 -34.52
N ALA A 216 -58.88 -18.34 -34.53
CA ALA A 216 -59.08 -17.20 -33.68
C ALA A 216 -59.47 -17.67 -32.27
N SER A 217 -58.98 -17.01 -31.25
CA SER A 217 -59.77 -16.81 -30.03
C SER A 217 -59.17 -15.71 -29.14
N ALA A 218 -59.96 -14.72 -28.96
CA ALA A 218 -60.32 -13.80 -27.86
C ALA A 218 -59.23 -13.28 -26.87
N PRO A 219 -59.39 -12.03 -26.44
CA PRO A 219 -58.43 -11.30 -25.59
C PRO A 219 -58.62 -11.65 -24.11
N ALA A 220 -57.55 -11.91 -23.42
CA ALA A 220 -57.54 -11.97 -21.98
C ALA A 220 -56.74 -10.79 -21.38
N ALA A 221 -57.26 -10.26 -20.32
CA ALA A 221 -56.93 -9.04 -19.59
C ALA A 221 -55.48 -8.97 -19.05
N PRO A 222 -55.01 -7.78 -18.66
CA PRO A 222 -53.63 -7.59 -18.15
C PRO A 222 -53.47 -8.22 -16.79
N VAL A 223 -52.50 -9.09 -16.65
CA VAL A 223 -52.02 -9.58 -15.38
C VAL A 223 -50.92 -8.63 -14.90
N ALA A 224 -51.10 -8.12 -13.70
CA ALA A 224 -50.17 -7.29 -13.00
C ALA A 224 -48.81 -7.98 -12.86
N GLU A 225 -47.73 -7.23 -13.10
CA GLU A 225 -46.39 -7.58 -12.68
C GLU A 225 -46.38 -7.70 -11.14
N GLU A 226 -46.26 -8.90 -10.63
CA GLU A 226 -45.79 -9.11 -9.27
C GLU A 226 -44.26 -8.89 -9.28
N GLU A 227 -43.82 -7.80 -8.66
CA GLU A 227 -42.45 -7.60 -8.25
C GLU A 227 -42.09 -8.75 -7.28
N GLU A 228 -41.26 -9.66 -7.74
CA GLU A 228 -40.60 -10.64 -6.89
C GLU A 228 -39.67 -9.89 -5.93
N LEU A 229 -40.17 -9.62 -4.73
CA LEU A 229 -39.37 -9.16 -3.59
C LEU A 229 -38.29 -10.22 -3.35
N ALA A 230 -37.05 -9.87 -3.73
CA ALA A 230 -35.89 -10.65 -3.36
C ALA A 230 -35.90 -10.85 -1.86
N ASP A 231 -35.80 -12.10 -1.44
CA ASP A 231 -35.79 -12.53 -0.04
C ASP A 231 -34.56 -11.94 0.67
N ASP A 232 -34.77 -10.85 1.42
CA ASP A 232 -33.75 -10.12 2.19
C ASP A 232 -33.13 -10.91 3.35
N THR A 233 -33.50 -12.17 3.53
CA THR A 233 -32.99 -13.03 4.61
C THR A 233 -31.50 -13.37 4.45
N GLU A 234 -30.97 -13.48 3.22
CA GLU A 234 -29.54 -13.69 3.00
C GLU A 234 -28.70 -12.44 3.33
N LEU A 235 -29.23 -11.26 3.04
CA LEU A 235 -28.53 -9.98 3.28
C LEU A 235 -28.45 -9.68 4.77
N VAL A 236 -29.50 -10.01 5.55
CA VAL A 236 -29.52 -9.90 7.02
C VAL A 236 -28.55 -10.87 7.69
N ALA A 237 -28.39 -12.07 7.13
CA ALA A 237 -27.45 -13.08 7.67
C ALA A 237 -25.98 -12.64 7.49
N VAL A 238 -25.63 -11.97 6.39
CA VAL A 238 -24.27 -11.48 6.15
C VAL A 238 -23.92 -10.31 7.06
N ILE A 239 -24.87 -9.43 7.35
CA ILE A 239 -24.64 -8.29 8.27
C ILE A 239 -24.50 -8.76 9.72
N ALA A 240 -25.27 -9.78 10.13
CA ALA A 240 -25.19 -10.33 11.49
C ALA A 240 -23.88 -11.11 11.77
N ALA A 241 -23.18 -11.56 10.74
CA ALA A 241 -21.88 -12.25 10.88
C ALA A 241 -20.68 -11.28 10.93
N ALA A 242 -20.90 -9.97 10.71
CA ALA A 242 -19.84 -8.94 10.66
C ALA A 242 -19.79 -8.05 11.92
N ILE A 243 -20.62 -8.33 12.95
CA ILE A 243 -20.63 -7.69 14.27
C ILE A 243 -20.15 -8.69 15.31
#